data_fcd91b151e197e391a539d29ed0e4270
#
_entry.id   fcd91b151e197e391a539d29ed0e4270
#
_cell.length_a   1.000
_cell.length_b   1.000
_cell.length_c   1.000
_cell.angle_alpha   90.00
_cell.angle_beta   90.00
_cell.angle_gamma   90.00
#
_symmetry.space_group_name_H-M   'P 1'
#
loop_
_entity.id
_entity.type
_entity.pdbx_description
1 polymer ?
#
loop_
_entity_poly.entity_id
_entity_poly.type
_entity_poly.pdbx_seq_one_letter_code
_entity_poly.pdbx_strand_id
1 'polypeptide(L)'
;MNEEQSPRNLLLVGAGGIGSHLTDLLCRGLHGHGLDLTLMDADVVEERNLAHQRFPKWSIGRPKTDVLAQRHGSEEHTLTAVAENLRTADQLSGYDLIVVAVDRPEPRRLVHATDVPWIDLRSTGRGMLVLTHLDAPEHIASQTPDHAPASCQADGVLEAGFVQVGFALAAAVGAQWVIDHVVHGRSPAKAMMMDAAYGGLSFGPLPEVKA
;
A
#
# COMPACT_ATOMS: atom_id res chain seq x y z
N MET A 1 20.58 -12.68 24.25
CA MET A 1 19.82 -11.50 24.70
C MET A 1 19.43 -10.79 23.42
N ASN A 2 18.19 -10.94 22.98
CA ASN A 2 17.71 -10.16 21.84
C ASN A 2 17.57 -8.71 22.35
N GLU A 3 18.28 -7.77 21.73
CA GLU A 3 17.94 -6.37 21.85
C GLU A 3 16.47 -6.26 21.44
N GLU A 4 15.63 -5.76 22.33
CA GLU A 4 14.26 -5.34 21.98
C GLU A 4 14.38 -4.31 20.87
N GLN A 5 14.26 -4.75 19.62
CA GLN A 5 14.16 -3.85 18.50
C GLN A 5 12.87 -3.06 18.69
N SER A 6 13.00 -1.76 18.92
CA SER A 6 11.85 -0.85 18.92
C SER A 6 11.00 -1.10 17.67
N PRO A 7 9.66 -1.10 17.78
CA PRO A 7 8.81 -1.27 16.61
C PRO A 7 9.21 -0.27 15.53
N ARG A 8 9.32 -0.75 14.29
CA ARG A 8 9.67 0.11 13.16
C ARG A 8 8.51 1.06 12.86
N ASN A 9 8.85 2.32 12.64
CA ASN A 9 7.88 3.37 12.34
C ASN A 9 7.57 3.35 10.83
N LEU A 10 6.37 2.90 10.48
CA LEU A 10 5.94 2.73 9.09
C LEU A 10 4.92 3.79 8.68
N LEU A 11 4.99 4.24 7.43
CA LEU A 11 3.98 5.10 6.82
C LEU A 11 3.26 4.35 5.69
N LEU A 12 1.94 4.30 5.74
CA LEU A 12 1.09 3.89 4.63
C LEU A 12 0.35 5.10 4.07
N VAL A 13 0.66 5.46 2.83
CA VAL A 13 -0.01 6.52 2.08
C VAL A 13 -1.06 5.88 1.16
N GLY A 14 -2.33 6.14 1.46
CA GLY A 14 -3.49 5.58 0.77
C GLY A 14 -4.18 4.45 1.56
N ALA A 15 -5.43 4.69 1.96
CA ALA A 15 -6.28 3.76 2.72
C ALA A 15 -7.44 3.19 1.87
N GLY A 16 -7.26 3.14 0.55
CA GLY A 16 -8.24 2.61 -0.40
C GLY A 16 -8.29 1.07 -0.47
N GLY A 17 -8.51 0.52 -1.65
CA GLY A 17 -8.59 -0.93 -1.90
C GLY A 17 -7.36 -1.66 -1.39
N ILE A 18 -6.16 -1.27 -1.83
CA ILE A 18 -4.90 -1.89 -1.41
C ILE A 18 -4.65 -1.61 0.07
N GLY A 19 -4.65 -0.33 0.49
CA GLY A 19 -4.24 0.07 1.83
C GLY A 19 -5.10 -0.50 2.94
N SER A 20 -6.43 -0.59 2.76
CA SER A 20 -7.32 -1.18 3.77
C SER A 20 -7.11 -2.68 3.96
N HIS A 21 -6.81 -3.42 2.89
CA HIS A 21 -6.45 -4.84 2.96
C HIS A 21 -5.05 -5.04 3.53
N LEU A 22 -4.10 -4.20 3.14
CA LEU A 22 -2.73 -4.24 3.66
C LEU A 22 -2.70 -4.05 5.17
N THR A 23 -3.43 -3.06 5.69
CA THR A 23 -3.54 -2.81 7.15
C THR A 23 -4.04 -4.04 7.90
N ASP A 24 -5.12 -4.68 7.44
CA ASP A 24 -5.65 -5.92 8.05
C ASP A 24 -4.60 -7.05 8.03
N LEU A 25 -3.89 -7.23 6.92
CA LEU A 25 -2.87 -8.27 6.78
C LEU A 25 -1.64 -8.00 7.66
N LEU A 26 -1.18 -6.76 7.77
CA LEU A 26 -0.04 -6.40 8.61
C LEU A 26 -0.34 -6.63 10.10
N CYS A 27 -1.51 -6.16 10.59
CA CYS A 27 -1.89 -6.35 11.98
C CYS A 27 -2.05 -7.83 12.37
N ARG A 28 -2.40 -8.71 11.41
CA ARG A 28 -2.44 -10.16 11.63
C ARG A 28 -1.07 -10.82 11.48
N GLY A 29 -0.31 -10.41 10.49
CA GLY A 29 0.95 -11.05 10.13
C GLY A 29 2.11 -10.70 11.06
N LEU A 30 2.03 -9.56 11.75
CA LEU A 30 3.02 -9.09 12.73
C LEU A 30 2.63 -9.42 14.19
N HIS A 31 1.71 -10.35 14.39
CA HIS A 31 1.37 -10.82 15.74
C HIS A 31 2.63 -11.25 16.51
N GLY A 32 2.84 -10.67 17.69
CA GLY A 32 4.02 -10.88 18.52
C GLY A 32 5.25 -10.03 18.17
N HIS A 33 5.16 -9.14 17.16
CA HIS A 33 6.28 -8.26 16.77
C HIS A 33 6.02 -6.78 17.00
N GLY A 34 4.77 -6.41 17.30
CA GLY A 34 4.37 -5.01 17.36
C GLY A 34 4.35 -4.34 15.99
N LEU A 35 3.59 -3.26 15.86
CA LEU A 35 3.51 -2.45 14.64
C LEU A 35 3.25 -1.00 15.05
N ASP A 36 4.10 -0.09 14.60
CA ASP A 36 3.83 1.35 14.65
C ASP A 36 3.57 1.84 13.23
N LEU A 37 2.30 2.08 12.90
CA LEU A 37 1.84 2.37 11.55
C LEU A 37 1.06 3.69 11.50
N THR A 38 1.59 4.67 10.79
CA THR A 38 0.86 5.87 10.42
C THR A 38 0.08 5.61 9.12
N LEU A 39 -1.23 5.85 9.16
CA LEU A 39 -2.15 5.76 8.03
C LEU A 39 -2.46 7.17 7.53
N MET A 40 -2.11 7.50 6.28
CA MET A 40 -2.32 8.82 5.68
C MET A 40 -3.24 8.73 4.47
N ASP A 41 -4.43 9.33 4.58
CA ASP A 41 -5.43 9.40 3.52
C ASP A 41 -6.49 10.45 3.89
N ALA A 42 -6.84 11.37 2.99
CA ALA A 42 -7.83 12.43 3.24
C ALA A 42 -9.28 11.99 2.98
N ASP A 43 -9.51 10.82 2.41
CA ASP A 43 -10.82 10.38 1.99
C ASP A 43 -11.68 9.91 3.17
N VAL A 44 -12.99 10.00 2.97
CA VAL A 44 -13.99 9.36 3.82
C VAL A 44 -14.49 8.06 3.19
N VAL A 45 -15.05 7.19 4.01
CA VAL A 45 -15.68 5.95 3.54
C VAL A 45 -16.98 6.29 2.81
N GLU A 46 -17.13 5.82 1.58
CA GLU A 46 -18.33 5.93 0.77
C GLU A 46 -18.99 4.55 0.57
N GLU A 47 -20.29 4.53 0.25
CA GLU A 47 -21.02 3.28 0.03
C GLU A 47 -20.39 2.41 -1.08
N ARG A 48 -19.93 3.03 -2.18
CA ARG A 48 -19.24 2.34 -3.28
C ARG A 48 -17.92 1.68 -2.86
N ASN A 49 -17.32 2.12 -1.76
CA ASN A 49 -16.08 1.54 -1.24
C ASN A 49 -16.30 0.16 -0.61
N LEU A 50 -17.50 -0.10 -0.07
CA LEU A 50 -17.78 -1.31 0.71
C LEU A 50 -17.64 -2.60 -0.10
N ALA A 51 -17.77 -2.53 -1.42
CA ALA A 51 -17.65 -3.69 -2.30
C ALA A 51 -16.22 -4.27 -2.36
N HIS A 52 -15.19 -3.43 -2.25
CA HIS A 52 -13.81 -3.83 -2.49
C HIS A 52 -12.79 -3.26 -1.49
N GLN A 53 -13.23 -2.48 -0.49
CA GLN A 53 -12.39 -1.96 0.59
C GLN A 53 -12.86 -2.55 1.92
N ARG A 54 -11.96 -2.63 2.89
CA ARG A 54 -12.21 -3.30 4.19
C ARG A 54 -12.95 -2.42 5.19
N PHE A 55 -14.00 -1.73 4.75
CA PHE A 55 -14.81 -0.85 5.60
C PHE A 55 -16.19 -1.46 5.90
N PRO A 56 -16.65 -1.40 7.16
CA PRO A 56 -18.00 -1.81 7.52
C PRO A 56 -19.03 -0.72 7.17
N LYS A 57 -20.28 -1.12 6.96
CA LYS A 57 -21.37 -0.19 6.56
C LYS A 57 -21.58 0.98 7.55
N TRP A 58 -21.37 0.75 8.85
CA TRP A 58 -21.52 1.78 9.86
C TRP A 58 -20.47 2.91 9.78
N SER A 59 -19.40 2.72 9.01
CA SER A 59 -18.31 3.69 8.86
C SER A 59 -18.50 4.69 7.72
N ILE A 60 -19.57 4.59 6.94
CA ILE A 60 -19.84 5.55 5.86
C ILE A 60 -19.84 6.98 6.40
N GLY A 61 -19.11 7.87 5.71
CA GLY A 61 -18.92 9.29 6.06
C GLY A 61 -17.79 9.56 7.05
N ARG A 62 -17.16 8.54 7.62
CA ARG A 62 -16.01 8.71 8.53
C ARG A 62 -14.68 8.70 7.76
N PRO A 63 -13.62 9.40 8.23
CA PRO A 63 -12.29 9.31 7.64
C PRO A 63 -11.82 7.84 7.57
N LYS A 64 -11.28 7.44 6.42
CA LYS A 64 -10.82 6.06 6.20
C LYS A 64 -9.75 5.66 7.20
N THR A 65 -8.81 6.56 7.48
CA THR A 65 -7.72 6.35 8.44
C THR A 65 -8.22 6.10 9.85
N ASP A 66 -9.20 6.90 10.32
CA ASP A 66 -9.79 6.73 11.65
C ASP A 66 -10.47 5.37 11.81
N VAL A 67 -11.18 4.94 10.76
CA VAL A 67 -11.88 3.64 10.79
C VAL A 67 -10.88 2.48 10.87
N LEU A 68 -9.80 2.53 10.11
CA LEU A 68 -8.76 1.50 10.15
C LEU A 68 -8.03 1.50 11.50
N ALA A 69 -7.63 2.66 12.00
CA ALA A 69 -6.98 2.78 13.30
C ALA A 69 -7.87 2.26 14.43
N GLN A 70 -9.15 2.62 14.43
CA GLN A 70 -10.11 2.11 15.43
C GLN A 70 -10.29 0.60 15.37
N ARG A 71 -10.25 -0.01 14.17
CA ARG A 71 -10.51 -1.45 13.98
C ARG A 71 -9.32 -2.34 14.27
N HIS A 72 -8.14 -1.85 14.03
CA HIS A 72 -6.91 -2.65 14.03
C HIS A 72 -5.92 -2.25 15.12
N GLY A 73 -6.07 -1.05 15.71
CA GLY A 73 -5.27 -0.61 16.86
C GLY A 73 -5.51 -1.50 18.07
N SER A 74 -4.45 -1.81 18.81
CA SER A 74 -4.48 -2.67 19.99
C SER A 74 -3.33 -2.29 20.93
N GLU A 75 -3.16 -3.01 22.04
CA GLU A 75 -1.99 -2.86 22.89
C GLU A 75 -0.68 -3.23 22.18
N GLU A 76 -0.76 -4.12 21.19
CA GLU A 76 0.38 -4.59 20.41
C GLU A 76 0.67 -3.70 19.20
N HIS A 77 -0.35 -3.10 18.58
CA HIS A 77 -0.24 -2.33 17.34
C HIS A 77 -0.71 -0.90 17.54
N THR A 78 0.22 0.04 17.40
CA THR A 78 -0.09 1.47 17.38
C THR A 78 -0.42 1.91 15.96
N LEU A 79 -1.67 2.33 15.74
CA LEU A 79 -2.12 2.87 14.46
C LEU A 79 -2.47 4.36 14.62
N THR A 80 -1.70 5.21 13.97
CA THR A 80 -1.90 6.66 13.97
C THR A 80 -2.65 7.08 12.71
N ALA A 81 -3.82 7.69 12.87
CA ALA A 81 -4.63 8.18 11.76
C ALA A 81 -4.26 9.63 11.40
N VAL A 82 -3.94 9.87 10.13
CA VAL A 82 -3.69 11.19 9.54
C VAL A 82 -4.65 11.38 8.37
N ALA A 83 -5.75 12.11 8.62
CA ALA A 83 -6.80 12.36 7.62
C ALA A 83 -6.40 13.50 6.67
N GLU A 84 -5.25 13.38 6.01
CA GLU A 84 -4.66 14.35 5.11
C GLU A 84 -4.05 13.68 3.88
N ASN A 85 -3.90 14.46 2.80
CA ASN A 85 -3.13 14.03 1.63
C ASN A 85 -1.64 14.26 1.84
N LEU A 86 -0.81 13.38 1.31
CA LEU A 86 0.62 13.64 1.15
C LEU A 86 0.83 14.75 0.12
N ARG A 87 1.45 15.86 0.52
CA ARG A 87 1.67 17.06 -0.29
C ARG A 87 3.11 17.54 -0.31
N THR A 88 3.88 17.24 0.71
CA THR A 88 5.26 17.73 0.87
C THR A 88 6.20 16.62 1.33
N ALA A 89 7.48 16.74 0.99
CA ALA A 89 8.50 15.79 1.41
C ALA A 89 8.70 15.74 2.94
N ASP A 90 8.45 16.84 3.64
CA ASP A 90 8.59 16.90 5.10
C ASP A 90 7.68 15.91 5.83
N GLN A 91 6.52 15.58 5.22
CA GLN A 91 5.58 14.59 5.75
C GLN A 91 6.12 13.14 5.69
N LEU A 92 7.25 12.92 4.99
CA LEU A 92 7.89 11.60 4.84
C LEU A 92 9.06 11.38 5.82
N SER A 93 9.37 12.37 6.65
CA SER A 93 10.51 12.27 7.56
C SER A 93 10.19 11.44 8.81
N GLY A 94 11.19 10.70 9.32
CA GLY A 94 11.08 9.96 10.58
C GLY A 94 10.46 8.55 10.46
N TYR A 95 10.21 8.08 9.24
CA TYR A 95 9.77 6.71 8.99
C TYR A 95 10.91 5.80 8.56
N ASP A 96 10.83 4.53 8.91
CA ASP A 96 11.80 3.49 8.54
C ASP A 96 11.47 2.85 7.18
N LEU A 97 10.18 2.82 6.83
CA LEU A 97 9.66 2.31 5.56
C LEU A 97 8.37 3.03 5.18
N ILE A 98 8.23 3.37 3.91
CA ILE A 98 7.03 3.97 3.35
C ILE A 98 6.38 3.00 2.36
N VAL A 99 5.08 2.77 2.53
CA VAL A 99 4.25 2.08 1.55
C VAL A 99 3.32 3.09 0.91
N VAL A 100 3.33 3.20 -0.43
CA VAL A 100 2.42 4.08 -1.16
C VAL A 100 1.45 3.26 -2.01
N ALA A 101 0.15 3.51 -1.84
CA ALA A 101 -0.94 2.78 -2.48
C ALA A 101 -2.08 3.72 -2.88
N VAL A 102 -1.74 4.80 -3.58
CA VAL A 102 -2.68 5.85 -4.03
C VAL A 102 -3.00 5.72 -5.51
N ASP A 103 -3.99 6.46 -5.99
CA ASP A 103 -4.44 6.47 -7.39
C ASP A 103 -3.88 7.64 -8.21
N ARG A 104 -3.00 8.46 -7.62
CA ARG A 104 -2.42 9.67 -8.24
C ARG A 104 -0.90 9.58 -8.33
N PRO A 105 -0.29 10.15 -9.39
CA PRO A 105 1.16 10.14 -9.55
C PRO A 105 1.91 11.10 -8.63
N GLU A 106 1.30 12.24 -8.21
CA GLU A 106 1.99 13.27 -7.45
C GLU A 106 2.50 12.77 -6.08
N PRO A 107 1.68 12.13 -5.22
CA PRO A 107 2.17 11.58 -3.97
C PRO A 107 3.21 10.47 -4.18
N ARG A 108 3.08 9.67 -5.25
CA ARG A 108 4.07 8.63 -5.60
C ARG A 108 5.44 9.24 -5.86
N ARG A 109 5.50 10.33 -6.64
CA ARG A 109 6.76 11.02 -6.95
C ARG A 109 7.43 11.60 -5.73
N LEU A 110 6.67 12.12 -4.75
CA LEU A 110 7.23 12.55 -3.48
C LEU A 110 7.90 11.39 -2.75
N VAL A 111 7.22 10.23 -2.69
CA VAL A 111 7.77 9.01 -2.07
C VAL A 111 8.99 8.50 -2.84
N HIS A 112 8.94 8.48 -4.18
CA HIS A 112 10.07 8.00 -5.00
C HIS A 112 11.32 8.90 -4.90
N ALA A 113 11.15 10.16 -4.50
CA ALA A 113 12.25 11.10 -4.34
C ALA A 113 12.87 11.11 -2.94
N THR A 114 12.35 10.32 -1.99
CA THR A 114 12.92 10.23 -0.63
C THR A 114 14.03 9.18 -0.56
N ASP A 115 14.95 9.36 0.39
CA ASP A 115 16.00 8.38 0.73
C ASP A 115 15.47 7.26 1.67
N VAL A 116 14.28 7.41 2.23
CA VAL A 116 13.64 6.37 3.05
C VAL A 116 13.30 5.17 2.16
N PRO A 117 13.56 3.92 2.56
CA PRO A 117 13.09 2.74 1.84
C PRO A 117 11.58 2.79 1.58
N TRP A 118 11.16 2.46 0.36
CA TRP A 118 9.75 2.48 0.01
C TRP A 118 9.32 1.34 -0.89
N ILE A 119 8.03 1.05 -0.84
CA ILE A 119 7.31 0.11 -1.71
C ILE A 119 6.11 0.84 -2.31
N ASP A 120 5.94 0.77 -3.62
CA ASP A 120 4.80 1.34 -4.35
C ASP A 120 3.90 0.21 -4.87
N LEU A 121 2.70 0.12 -4.33
CA LEU A 121 1.71 -0.89 -4.64
C LEU A 121 0.64 -0.33 -5.57
N ARG A 122 0.42 -0.98 -6.69
CA ARG A 122 -0.57 -0.58 -7.69
C ARG A 122 -1.43 -1.75 -8.11
N SER A 123 -2.67 -1.44 -8.51
CA SER A 123 -3.52 -2.43 -9.16
C SER A 123 -4.42 -1.77 -10.19
N THR A 124 -4.71 -2.53 -11.24
CA THR A 124 -5.71 -2.17 -12.25
C THR A 124 -6.46 -3.44 -12.60
N GLY A 125 -7.75 -3.47 -12.26
CA GLY A 125 -8.57 -4.64 -12.50
C GLY A 125 -8.01 -5.90 -11.83
N ARG A 126 -7.55 -6.87 -12.63
CA ARG A 126 -6.99 -8.15 -12.17
C ARG A 126 -5.48 -8.13 -11.99
N GLY A 127 -4.82 -7.08 -12.48
CA GLY A 127 -3.38 -6.93 -12.46
C GLY A 127 -2.88 -6.18 -11.22
N MET A 128 -1.65 -6.45 -10.84
CA MET A 128 -0.88 -5.66 -9.89
C MET A 128 0.48 -5.29 -10.44
N LEU A 129 1.03 -4.17 -9.99
CA LEU A 129 2.42 -3.77 -10.15
C LEU A 129 2.96 -3.35 -8.78
N VAL A 130 4.15 -3.82 -8.47
CA VAL A 130 4.91 -3.38 -7.30
C VAL A 130 6.24 -2.82 -7.78
N LEU A 131 6.58 -1.62 -7.32
CA LEU A 131 7.88 -1.00 -7.49
C LEU A 131 8.53 -0.80 -6.12
N THR A 132 9.86 -0.71 -6.08
CA THR A 132 10.62 -0.48 -4.85
C THR A 132 11.72 0.56 -5.08
N HIS A 133 12.25 1.09 -4.00
CA HIS A 133 13.41 1.99 -4.01
C HIS A 133 14.69 1.35 -4.60
N LEU A 134 14.70 0.03 -4.86
CA LEU A 134 15.81 -0.72 -5.47
C LEU A 134 15.72 -0.80 -7.01
N ASP A 135 14.61 -0.35 -7.59
CA ASP A 135 14.45 -0.32 -9.03
C ASP A 135 15.21 0.84 -9.67
N ALA A 136 15.56 0.69 -10.95
CA ALA A 136 16.24 1.73 -11.70
C ALA A 136 15.37 3.00 -11.81
N PRO A 137 15.93 4.20 -11.59
CA PRO A 137 15.16 5.45 -11.63
C PRO A 137 14.38 5.65 -12.95
N GLU A 138 14.96 5.26 -14.09
CA GLU A 138 14.33 5.35 -15.41
C GLU A 138 13.10 4.44 -15.49
N HIS A 139 13.19 3.27 -14.87
CA HIS A 139 12.07 2.33 -14.82
C HIS A 139 10.94 2.89 -13.94
N ILE A 140 11.26 3.38 -12.74
CA ILE A 140 10.28 4.01 -11.85
C ILE A 140 9.57 5.18 -12.56
N ALA A 141 10.34 6.04 -13.23
CA ALA A 141 9.80 7.18 -13.97
C ALA A 141 8.87 6.72 -15.12
N SER A 142 9.27 5.70 -15.89
CA SER A 142 8.46 5.16 -16.98
C SER A 142 7.13 4.59 -16.54
N GLN A 143 7.07 4.07 -15.33
CA GLN A 143 5.86 3.51 -14.72
C GLN A 143 5.02 4.56 -13.98
N THR A 144 5.47 5.82 -13.90
CA THR A 144 4.77 6.89 -13.18
C THR A 144 4.50 8.11 -14.07
N PRO A 145 3.85 7.92 -15.25
CA PRO A 145 3.43 9.03 -16.10
C PRO A 145 2.33 9.85 -15.43
N ASP A 146 2.09 11.04 -15.97
CA ASP A 146 0.93 11.85 -15.60
C ASP A 146 -0.36 11.17 -16.08
N HIS A 147 -1.32 11.02 -15.18
CA HIS A 147 -2.64 10.50 -15.50
C HIS A 147 -3.67 11.03 -14.50
N ALA A 148 -4.93 11.03 -14.88
CA ALA A 148 -6.04 11.28 -13.97
C ALA A 148 -6.11 10.14 -12.91
N PRO A 149 -6.68 10.40 -11.71
CA PRO A 149 -6.94 9.36 -10.73
C PRO A 149 -7.66 8.16 -11.37
N ALA A 150 -7.17 6.95 -11.10
CA ALA A 150 -7.70 5.73 -11.69
C ALA A 150 -8.13 4.76 -10.59
N SER A 151 -9.36 4.26 -10.67
CA SER A 151 -9.84 3.21 -9.76
C SER A 151 -9.03 1.93 -9.93
N CYS A 152 -8.84 1.20 -8.82
CA CYS A 152 -8.32 -0.18 -8.88
C CYS A 152 -9.32 -1.16 -9.53
N GLN A 153 -10.58 -0.76 -9.73
CA GLN A 153 -11.59 -1.50 -10.48
C GLN A 153 -11.73 -0.92 -11.89
N ALA A 154 -11.88 -1.77 -12.89
CA ALA A 154 -12.19 -1.31 -14.24
C ALA A 154 -13.60 -0.71 -14.30
N ASP A 155 -13.84 0.19 -15.25
CA ASP A 155 -15.14 0.82 -15.43
C ASP A 155 -16.24 -0.20 -15.65
N GLY A 156 -17.40 0.01 -15.02
CA GLY A 156 -18.58 -0.83 -15.14
C GLY A 156 -18.54 -2.16 -14.35
N VAL A 157 -17.43 -2.50 -13.71
CA VAL A 157 -17.29 -3.78 -12.98
C VAL A 157 -18.16 -3.82 -11.73
N LEU A 158 -18.17 -2.75 -10.95
CA LEU A 158 -18.97 -2.67 -9.72
C LEU A 158 -20.47 -2.63 -10.04
N GLU A 159 -20.86 -1.93 -11.10
CA GLU A 159 -22.24 -1.87 -11.61
C GLU A 159 -22.71 -3.23 -12.13
N ALA A 160 -21.80 -4.04 -12.65
CA ALA A 160 -22.08 -5.42 -13.07
C ALA A 160 -22.16 -6.41 -11.88
N GLY A 161 -21.96 -5.94 -10.65
CA GLY A 161 -22.17 -6.74 -9.43
C GLY A 161 -21.00 -7.64 -9.03
N PHE A 162 -19.78 -7.38 -9.52
CA PHE A 162 -18.58 -8.13 -9.10
C PHE A 162 -17.37 -7.21 -8.88
N VAL A 163 -16.29 -7.76 -8.37
CA VAL A 163 -15.02 -7.04 -8.15
C VAL A 163 -13.86 -7.78 -8.82
N GLN A 164 -12.87 -7.04 -9.25
CA GLN A 164 -11.60 -7.58 -9.72
C GLN A 164 -10.56 -7.48 -8.58
N VAL A 165 -9.85 -8.57 -8.31
CA VAL A 165 -9.09 -8.73 -7.05
C VAL A 165 -7.61 -8.37 -7.13
N GLY A 166 -7.18 -7.63 -8.16
CA GLY A 166 -5.78 -7.18 -8.28
C GLY A 166 -5.31 -6.36 -7.07
N PHE A 167 -6.19 -5.57 -6.46
CA PHE A 167 -5.89 -4.81 -5.23
C PHE A 167 -5.57 -5.72 -4.04
N ALA A 168 -6.29 -6.83 -3.88
CA ALA A 168 -6.04 -7.79 -2.80
C ALA A 168 -4.73 -8.54 -3.02
N LEU A 169 -4.40 -8.86 -4.26
CA LEU A 169 -3.13 -9.45 -4.63
C LEU A 169 -1.96 -8.50 -4.33
N ALA A 170 -2.06 -7.22 -4.70
CA ALA A 170 -1.06 -6.20 -4.38
C ALA A 170 -0.89 -6.03 -2.86
N ALA A 171 -1.99 -6.01 -2.12
CA ALA A 171 -1.96 -5.94 -0.66
C ALA A 171 -1.28 -7.15 -0.02
N ALA A 172 -1.54 -8.37 -0.50
CA ALA A 172 -0.94 -9.59 0.03
C ALA A 172 0.58 -9.64 -0.21
N VAL A 173 1.03 -9.29 -1.42
CA VAL A 173 2.46 -9.23 -1.76
C VAL A 173 3.14 -8.13 -0.94
N GLY A 174 2.55 -6.93 -0.88
CA GLY A 174 3.07 -5.83 -0.08
C GLY A 174 3.16 -6.16 1.41
N ALA A 175 2.14 -6.83 1.97
CA ALA A 175 2.15 -7.27 3.36
C ALA A 175 3.32 -8.22 3.65
N GLN A 176 3.55 -9.22 2.80
CA GLN A 176 4.66 -10.15 2.99
C GLN A 176 6.01 -9.43 2.97
N TRP A 177 6.19 -8.45 2.08
CA TRP A 177 7.43 -7.69 2.01
C TRP A 177 7.64 -6.79 3.23
N VAL A 178 6.59 -6.15 3.73
CA VAL A 178 6.66 -5.36 4.97
C VAL A 178 6.97 -6.26 6.16
N ILE A 179 6.33 -7.42 6.27
CA ILE A 179 6.58 -8.40 7.34
C ILE A 179 8.04 -8.85 7.30
N ASP A 180 8.57 -9.22 6.15
CA ASP A 180 9.97 -9.62 5.99
C ASP A 180 10.94 -8.49 6.36
N HIS A 181 10.57 -7.24 6.07
CA HIS A 181 11.36 -6.08 6.47
C HIS A 181 11.35 -5.88 7.99
N VAL A 182 10.19 -5.93 8.61
CA VAL A 182 10.03 -5.73 10.06
C VAL A 182 10.69 -6.87 10.85
N VAL A 183 10.41 -8.12 10.49
CA VAL A 183 10.84 -9.29 11.26
C VAL A 183 12.28 -9.68 10.98
N HIS A 184 12.74 -9.53 9.74
CA HIS A 184 14.04 -10.04 9.30
C HIS A 184 15.00 -8.96 8.81
N GLY A 185 14.60 -7.69 8.77
CA GLY A 185 15.41 -6.61 8.23
C GLY A 185 15.72 -6.76 6.73
N ARG A 186 14.91 -7.55 6.00
CA ARG A 186 15.12 -7.80 4.57
C ARG A 186 14.62 -6.61 3.76
N SER A 187 15.41 -6.17 2.79
CA SER A 187 14.94 -5.20 1.81
C SER A 187 13.89 -5.85 0.90
N PRO A 188 12.87 -5.08 0.46
CA PRO A 188 11.93 -5.54 -0.55
C PRO A 188 12.65 -6.04 -1.80
N ALA A 189 12.08 -7.03 -2.49
CA ALA A 189 12.56 -7.45 -3.80
C ALA A 189 12.35 -6.31 -4.83
N LYS A 190 13.02 -6.39 -5.99
CA LYS A 190 12.79 -5.48 -7.12
C LYS A 190 11.38 -5.64 -7.68
N ALA A 191 11.01 -4.72 -8.58
CA ALA A 191 9.70 -4.66 -9.23
C ALA A 191 9.09 -6.02 -9.62
N MET A 192 7.79 -6.14 -9.44
CA MET A 192 7.02 -7.32 -9.78
C MET A 192 5.70 -6.92 -10.44
N MET A 193 5.33 -7.62 -11.50
CA MET A 193 4.01 -7.52 -12.14
C MET A 193 3.33 -8.89 -12.16
N MET A 194 2.02 -8.92 -11.91
CA MET A 194 1.24 -10.14 -11.88
C MET A 194 -0.19 -9.88 -12.38
N ASP A 195 -0.77 -10.80 -13.13
CA ASP A 195 -2.19 -10.82 -13.48
C ASP A 195 -2.85 -12.08 -12.91
N ALA A 196 -3.89 -11.88 -12.12
CA ALA A 196 -4.60 -12.99 -11.44
C ALA A 196 -5.47 -13.85 -12.39
N ALA A 197 -5.75 -13.39 -13.62
CA ALA A 197 -6.68 -14.07 -14.52
C ALA A 197 -6.04 -15.18 -15.37
N TYR A 198 -4.80 -14.98 -15.74
CA TYR A 198 -4.19 -15.86 -16.75
C TYR A 198 -3.30 -16.94 -16.16
N GLY A 199 -3.21 -17.05 -14.84
CA GLY A 199 -2.35 -18.06 -14.20
C GLY A 199 -0.88 -17.96 -14.58
N GLY A 200 -0.54 -17.06 -15.47
CA GLY A 200 0.79 -16.72 -15.90
C GLY A 200 1.39 -15.77 -14.90
N LEU A 201 1.96 -16.32 -13.84
CA LEU A 201 2.72 -15.54 -12.89
C LEU A 201 4.08 -15.26 -13.56
N SER A 202 4.25 -14.04 -14.07
CA SER A 202 5.59 -13.57 -14.41
C SER A 202 6.27 -13.22 -13.11
N PHE A 203 6.96 -14.18 -12.50
CA PHE A 203 7.82 -13.93 -11.35
C PHE A 203 9.17 -13.47 -11.87
N GLY A 204 9.57 -12.33 -11.47
CA GLY A 204 10.90 -11.83 -11.70
C GLY A 204 10.94 -10.31 -11.71
N PRO A 205 12.12 -9.73 -11.50
CA PRO A 205 12.31 -8.32 -11.79
C PRO A 205 11.87 -8.07 -13.23
N LEU A 206 11.20 -6.96 -13.48
CA LEU A 206 10.93 -6.51 -14.85
C LEU A 206 12.26 -6.52 -15.62
N PRO A 207 12.26 -6.95 -16.89
CA PRO A 207 13.49 -6.99 -17.66
C PRO A 207 14.16 -5.63 -17.64
N GLU A 208 15.48 -5.62 -17.38
CA GLU A 208 16.27 -4.39 -17.47
C GLU A 208 16.01 -3.79 -18.86
N VAL A 209 15.56 -2.56 -18.89
CA VAL A 209 15.44 -1.80 -20.13
C VAL A 209 16.87 -1.59 -20.59
N LYS A 210 17.32 -2.40 -21.55
CA LYS A 210 18.60 -2.14 -22.22
C LYS A 210 18.46 -0.83 -22.97
N ALA A 211 19.25 0.17 -22.55
CA ALA A 211 19.42 1.41 -23.27
C ALA A 211 19.98 1.14 -24.70
#